data_c51f5f8a4f85a3a7febc6b190997fe31
#
_entry.id   c51f5f8a4f85a3a7febc6b190997fe31
#
_cell.length_a   1.000
_cell.length_b   1.000
_cell.length_c   1.000
_cell.angle_alpha   90.00
_cell.angle_beta   90.00
_cell.angle_gamma   90.00
#
_symmetry.space_group_name_H-M   'P 1'
#
loop_
_entity.id
_entity.type
_entity.pdbx_description
1 polymer ?
#
loop_
_entity_poly.entity_id
_entity_poly.type
_entity_poly.pdbx_seq_one_letter_code
_entity_poly.pdbx_strand_id
1 'polypeptide(L)'
;MNRFYLLLVALMLSSAITFAQDQAMPLYPNGVPNSKPTPASYVEKNDRSDNDQWVTDVSTPTLTAFIPEKSIANGAAVVICPGGGYGGLSMDKEGYRVAKAFNAFGVTAFVLKYRLPSDDIMEDKTIGPLQDAQQAILMVRKNAAKWGVNPNKIGIIGFSAGGHLASTEGTHFDKVLVDDKDNISVRPDFMMLLYPVISFGPMAHVGSRENLIGKTPAQALLDLYSNEKQITANTPPTFLVHATDDNAVPVQNSLMFYDALLANKVKVEMHIFEAGGHGFGLDNPKSKDKWIEWCKNWMDANGWL
;
A
#
# COMPACT_ATOMS: atom_id res chain seq x y z
N MET A 1 -59.64 45.58 -2.86
CA MET A 1 -58.79 44.90 -3.84
C MET A 1 -57.48 44.54 -3.20
N ASN A 2 -57.44 43.33 -2.66
CA ASN A 2 -56.24 42.84 -1.98
C ASN A 2 -55.48 41.92 -2.94
N ARG A 3 -54.22 42.28 -3.26
CA ARG A 3 -53.31 41.44 -4.03
C ARG A 3 -52.46 40.62 -3.05
N PHE A 4 -52.68 39.31 -2.96
CA PHE A 4 -51.82 38.36 -2.30
C PHE A 4 -50.63 38.05 -3.21
N TYR A 5 -49.43 38.37 -2.77
CA TYR A 5 -48.19 37.90 -3.39
C TYR A 5 -47.81 36.56 -2.78
N LEU A 6 -47.89 35.47 -3.54
CA LEU A 6 -47.32 34.18 -3.20
C LEU A 6 -45.80 34.23 -3.49
N LEU A 7 -44.99 34.22 -2.43
CA LEU A 7 -43.57 33.96 -2.53
C LEU A 7 -43.37 32.44 -2.56
N LEU A 8 -43.02 31.89 -3.73
CA LEU A 8 -42.49 30.52 -3.86
C LEU A 8 -41.01 30.53 -3.46
N VAL A 9 -40.70 30.02 -2.25
CA VAL A 9 -39.32 29.71 -1.85
C VAL A 9 -38.99 28.34 -2.42
N ALA A 10 -38.20 28.29 -3.49
CA ALA A 10 -37.62 27.06 -4.00
C ALA A 10 -36.46 26.65 -3.09
N LEU A 11 -36.69 25.68 -2.18
CA LEU A 11 -35.65 25.01 -1.46
C LEU A 11 -34.89 24.11 -2.45
N MET A 12 -33.71 24.56 -2.91
CA MET A 12 -32.77 23.69 -3.55
C MET A 12 -32.15 22.79 -2.46
N LEU A 13 -32.66 21.58 -2.34
CA LEU A 13 -31.96 20.51 -1.61
C LEU A 13 -30.69 20.16 -2.43
N SER A 14 -29.56 20.77 -2.09
CA SER A 14 -28.26 20.24 -2.44
C SER A 14 -28.06 18.99 -1.63
N SER A 15 -28.31 17.81 -2.20
CA SER A 15 -27.87 16.54 -1.65
C SER A 15 -26.34 16.56 -1.66
N ALA A 16 -25.75 16.99 -0.55
CA ALA A 16 -24.36 16.71 -0.25
C ALA A 16 -24.25 15.19 -0.18
N ILE A 17 -23.63 14.59 -1.21
CA ILE A 17 -23.20 13.18 -1.16
C ILE A 17 -22.07 13.18 -0.13
N THR A 18 -22.41 12.96 1.14
CA THR A 18 -21.45 12.59 2.17
C THR A 18 -20.97 11.20 1.79
N PHE A 19 -19.79 11.12 1.18
CA PHE A 19 -19.08 9.86 1.10
C PHE A 19 -18.87 9.40 2.55
N ALA A 20 -19.45 8.25 2.91
CA ALA A 20 -19.15 7.62 4.18
C ALA A 20 -17.65 7.37 4.19
N GLN A 21 -16.91 8.12 5.01
CA GLN A 21 -15.52 7.86 5.34
C GLN A 21 -15.49 6.44 5.92
N ASP A 22 -14.51 5.62 5.52
CA ASP A 22 -14.20 4.30 6.07
C ASP A 22 -15.02 3.11 5.51
N GLN A 23 -15.75 3.23 4.40
CA GLN A 23 -16.38 2.05 3.80
C GLN A 23 -15.40 1.31 2.88
N ALA A 24 -15.15 0.03 3.18
CA ALA A 24 -14.35 -0.84 2.35
C ALA A 24 -15.05 -1.11 1.00
N MET A 25 -14.37 -0.82 -0.09
CA MET A 25 -14.85 -1.04 -1.45
C MET A 25 -14.29 -2.37 -1.98
N PRO A 26 -15.09 -3.22 -2.64
CA PRO A 26 -14.58 -4.38 -3.35
C PRO A 26 -13.53 -3.95 -4.39
N LEU A 27 -12.38 -4.62 -4.38
CA LEU A 27 -11.33 -4.33 -5.38
C LEU A 27 -11.72 -4.83 -6.77
N TYR A 28 -12.48 -5.92 -6.83
CA TYR A 28 -12.97 -6.57 -8.06
C TYR A 28 -14.49 -6.80 -7.98
N PRO A 29 -15.32 -5.87 -8.44
CA PRO A 29 -16.77 -5.98 -8.34
C PRO A 29 -17.37 -7.12 -9.21
N ASN A 30 -16.65 -7.57 -10.24
CA ASN A 30 -17.10 -8.56 -11.22
C ASN A 30 -16.45 -9.96 -11.02
N GLY A 31 -15.82 -10.19 -9.89
CA GLY A 31 -15.11 -11.44 -9.57
C GLY A 31 -13.60 -11.26 -9.50
N VAL A 32 -13.01 -11.93 -8.53
CA VAL A 32 -11.57 -11.82 -8.23
C VAL A 32 -10.79 -12.68 -9.22
N PRO A 33 -9.86 -12.13 -10.02
CA PRO A 33 -9.08 -12.92 -10.98
C PRO A 33 -8.10 -13.86 -10.25
N ASN A 34 -7.58 -14.87 -10.97
CA ASN A 34 -6.62 -15.83 -10.43
C ASN A 34 -7.12 -16.55 -9.16
N SER A 35 -8.47 -16.73 -9.04
CA SER A 35 -9.08 -17.34 -7.87
C SER A 35 -9.64 -18.72 -8.15
N LYS A 36 -9.43 -19.63 -7.23
CA LYS A 36 -10.15 -20.91 -7.10
C LYS A 36 -11.42 -20.73 -6.25
N PRO A 37 -12.38 -21.67 -6.29
CA PRO A 37 -13.45 -21.71 -5.33
C PRO A 37 -12.91 -21.76 -3.90
N THR A 38 -13.25 -20.78 -3.09
CA THR A 38 -12.77 -20.68 -1.69
C THR A 38 -13.37 -21.81 -0.87
N PRO A 39 -12.55 -22.66 -0.21
CA PRO A 39 -13.06 -23.71 0.67
C PRO A 39 -13.86 -23.12 1.83
N ALA A 40 -14.89 -23.85 2.30
CA ALA A 40 -15.70 -23.39 3.43
C ALA A 40 -14.90 -23.20 4.75
N SER A 41 -13.76 -23.88 4.87
CA SER A 41 -12.85 -23.74 6.01
C SER A 41 -11.94 -22.51 5.92
N TYR A 42 -11.80 -21.89 4.75
CA TYR A 42 -10.98 -20.69 4.54
C TYR A 42 -11.82 -19.44 4.81
N VAL A 43 -11.93 -19.09 6.06
CA VAL A 43 -12.78 -18.00 6.54
C VAL A 43 -11.90 -16.87 7.08
N GLU A 44 -12.07 -15.67 6.55
CA GLU A 44 -11.36 -14.47 7.03
C GLU A 44 -11.59 -14.29 8.54
N LYS A 45 -10.50 -14.16 9.29
CA LYS A 45 -10.51 -13.90 10.72
C LYS A 45 -10.03 -12.47 10.95
N ASN A 46 -10.62 -11.83 11.96
CA ASN A 46 -10.36 -10.45 12.28
C ASN A 46 -10.21 -10.31 13.81
N ASP A 47 -8.97 -10.40 14.26
CA ASP A 47 -8.63 -10.33 15.68
C ASP A 47 -8.26 -8.88 16.03
N ARG A 48 -9.01 -8.28 16.96
CA ARG A 48 -8.78 -6.92 17.43
C ARG A 48 -8.16 -6.93 18.82
N SER A 49 -7.12 -6.12 18.97
CA SER A 49 -6.51 -5.77 20.26
C SER A 49 -6.44 -4.25 20.40
N ASP A 50 -6.03 -3.76 21.56
CA ASP A 50 -5.82 -2.31 21.80
C ASP A 50 -4.71 -1.74 20.89
N ASN A 51 -3.82 -2.59 20.40
CA ASN A 51 -2.65 -2.17 19.62
C ASN A 51 -2.78 -2.37 18.12
N ASP A 52 -3.64 -3.31 17.66
CA ASP A 52 -3.77 -3.61 16.24
C ASP A 52 -5.08 -4.35 15.92
N GLN A 53 -5.44 -4.31 14.63
CA GLN A 53 -6.43 -5.17 14.01
C GLN A 53 -5.69 -6.13 13.09
N TRP A 54 -5.60 -7.40 13.48
CA TRP A 54 -4.94 -8.45 12.72
C TRP A 54 -5.93 -9.26 11.89
N VAL A 55 -5.72 -9.30 10.56
CA VAL A 55 -6.62 -10.00 9.63
C VAL A 55 -5.87 -11.12 8.94
N THR A 56 -6.45 -12.33 8.95
CA THR A 56 -5.90 -13.52 8.27
C THR A 56 -6.93 -14.15 7.31
N ASP A 57 -6.47 -15.11 6.51
CA ASP A 57 -7.29 -15.85 5.57
C ASP A 57 -8.07 -14.94 4.59
N VAL A 58 -7.44 -13.87 4.12
CA VAL A 58 -8.04 -12.91 3.18
C VAL A 58 -8.15 -13.53 1.78
N SER A 59 -9.36 -13.79 1.33
CA SER A 59 -9.69 -14.26 -0.02
C SER A 59 -10.37 -13.18 -0.89
N THR A 60 -10.97 -12.17 -0.24
CA THR A 60 -11.68 -11.08 -0.92
C THR A 60 -10.98 -9.76 -0.63
N PRO A 61 -10.24 -9.21 -1.61
CA PRO A 61 -9.50 -7.98 -1.41
C PRO A 61 -10.42 -6.76 -1.45
N THR A 62 -10.11 -5.77 -0.61
CA THR A 62 -10.85 -4.51 -0.52
C THR A 62 -9.92 -3.31 -0.43
N LEU A 63 -10.42 -2.15 -0.82
CA LEU A 63 -9.75 -0.87 -0.71
C LEU A 63 -10.58 0.07 0.15
N THR A 64 -10.02 0.59 1.25
CA THR A 64 -10.70 1.55 2.14
C THR A 64 -10.13 2.94 1.94
N ALA A 65 -10.96 3.91 1.54
CA ALA A 65 -10.54 5.28 1.28
C ALA A 65 -10.59 6.14 2.54
N PHE A 66 -9.53 6.89 2.79
CA PHE A 66 -9.39 7.93 3.80
C PHE A 66 -9.16 9.26 3.08
N ILE A 67 -10.12 10.16 3.15
CA ILE A 67 -10.11 11.42 2.39
C ILE A 67 -9.85 12.56 3.37
N PRO A 68 -8.84 13.41 3.13
CA PRO A 68 -8.55 14.55 3.96
C PRO A 68 -9.65 15.61 3.87
N GLU A 69 -9.72 16.53 4.83
CA GLU A 69 -10.57 17.70 4.72
C GLU A 69 -10.26 18.48 3.44
N LYS A 70 -11.30 18.92 2.73
CA LYS A 70 -11.18 19.60 1.44
C LYS A 70 -10.30 20.86 1.51
N SER A 71 -10.25 21.53 2.66
CA SER A 71 -9.46 22.75 2.89
C SER A 71 -7.95 22.52 2.86
N ILE A 72 -7.49 21.30 3.11
CA ILE A 72 -6.05 20.94 3.15
C ILE A 72 -5.65 19.94 2.06
N ALA A 73 -6.63 19.36 1.33
CA ALA A 73 -6.36 18.38 0.29
C ALA A 73 -5.42 18.95 -0.79
N ASN A 74 -4.32 18.24 -1.08
CA ASN A 74 -3.27 18.69 -2.02
C ASN A 74 -3.24 17.91 -3.34
N GLY A 75 -4.16 16.93 -3.49
CA GLY A 75 -4.27 16.11 -4.69
C GLY A 75 -3.33 14.92 -4.74
N ALA A 76 -2.41 14.75 -3.80
CA ALA A 76 -1.62 13.53 -3.69
C ALA A 76 -2.44 12.37 -3.11
N ALA A 77 -2.08 11.14 -3.50
CA ALA A 77 -2.66 9.94 -2.92
C ALA A 77 -1.60 8.86 -2.65
N VAL A 78 -1.90 7.97 -1.69
CA VAL A 78 -1.07 6.81 -1.38
C VAL A 78 -1.93 5.56 -1.23
N VAL A 79 -1.50 4.45 -1.82
CA VAL A 79 -2.02 3.10 -1.54
C VAL A 79 -1.16 2.49 -0.46
N ILE A 80 -1.77 2.05 0.64
CA ILE A 80 -1.08 1.54 1.82
C ILE A 80 -1.21 0.02 1.86
N CYS A 81 -0.07 -0.67 1.88
CA CYS A 81 0.04 -2.12 1.97
C CYS A 81 0.54 -2.51 3.39
N PRO A 82 -0.35 -2.92 4.32
CA PRO A 82 0.06 -3.36 5.64
C PRO A 82 0.96 -4.59 5.59
N GLY A 83 1.83 -4.75 6.60
CA GLY A 83 2.65 -5.93 6.80
C GLY A 83 1.90 -7.08 7.43
N GLY A 84 2.64 -8.16 7.72
CA GLY A 84 2.13 -9.37 8.35
C GLY A 84 2.68 -10.65 7.77
N GLY A 85 3.87 -10.60 7.16
CA GLY A 85 4.59 -11.79 6.68
C GLY A 85 3.90 -12.55 5.55
N TYR A 86 2.94 -11.96 4.86
CA TYR A 86 2.01 -12.65 3.94
C TYR A 86 1.15 -13.74 4.61
N GLY A 87 1.18 -13.87 5.93
CA GLY A 87 0.31 -14.77 6.71
C GLY A 87 -0.83 -14.02 7.41
N GLY A 88 -0.80 -12.69 7.40
CA GLY A 88 -1.82 -11.80 7.96
C GLY A 88 -1.60 -10.37 7.54
N LEU A 89 -2.46 -9.46 8.02
CA LEU A 89 -2.40 -8.02 7.76
C LEU A 89 -2.57 -7.23 9.06
N SER A 90 -1.63 -6.34 9.37
CA SER A 90 -1.66 -5.37 10.47
C SER A 90 -2.50 -4.15 10.05
N MET A 91 -3.83 -4.31 10.01
CA MET A 91 -4.72 -3.36 9.35
C MET A 91 -4.86 -2.04 10.08
N ASP A 92 -4.79 -2.01 11.42
CA ASP A 92 -4.90 -0.76 12.15
C ASP A 92 -3.55 -0.05 12.27
N LYS A 93 -2.54 -0.75 12.78
CA LYS A 93 -1.22 -0.18 13.09
C LYS A 93 -0.46 0.29 11.83
N GLU A 94 -0.49 -0.51 10.77
CA GLU A 94 0.24 -0.25 9.52
C GLU A 94 -0.69 0.19 8.37
N GLY A 95 -2.00 0.26 8.62
CA GLY A 95 -3.02 0.68 7.66
C GLY A 95 -3.75 1.94 8.10
N TYR A 96 -4.77 1.79 8.95
CA TYR A 96 -5.72 2.88 9.25
C TYR A 96 -5.10 4.06 10.00
N ARG A 97 -4.22 3.82 10.97
CA ARG A 97 -3.50 4.89 11.68
C ARG A 97 -2.59 5.66 10.73
N VAL A 98 -1.92 4.95 9.83
CA VAL A 98 -1.05 5.55 8.81
C VAL A 98 -1.88 6.40 7.84
N ALA A 99 -3.03 5.90 7.37
CA ALA A 99 -3.93 6.63 6.50
C ALA A 99 -4.39 7.97 7.14
N LYS A 100 -4.75 7.93 8.42
CA LYS A 100 -5.13 9.15 9.17
C LYS A 100 -3.96 10.14 9.30
N ALA A 101 -2.74 9.64 9.47
CA ALA A 101 -1.55 10.51 9.51
C ALA A 101 -1.28 11.20 8.17
N PHE A 102 -1.46 10.51 7.04
CA PHE A 102 -1.39 11.13 5.72
C PHE A 102 -2.50 12.15 5.48
N ASN A 103 -3.73 11.87 5.93
CA ASN A 103 -4.83 12.83 5.84
C ASN A 103 -4.53 14.13 6.61
N ALA A 104 -3.82 14.06 7.74
CA ALA A 104 -3.51 15.24 8.56
C ALA A 104 -2.68 16.29 7.82
N PHE A 105 -1.98 15.92 6.74
CA PHE A 105 -1.26 16.85 5.85
C PHE A 105 -1.77 16.83 4.40
N GLY A 106 -3.04 16.48 4.21
CA GLY A 106 -3.77 16.70 2.96
C GLY A 106 -3.62 15.63 1.89
N VAL A 107 -3.01 14.49 2.18
CA VAL A 107 -2.85 13.37 1.25
C VAL A 107 -4.03 12.40 1.40
N THR A 108 -4.67 12.05 0.29
CA THR A 108 -5.70 10.99 0.28
C THR A 108 -5.02 9.62 0.44
N ALA A 109 -5.52 8.79 1.34
CA ALA A 109 -4.93 7.48 1.59
C ALA A 109 -5.93 6.35 1.32
N PHE A 110 -5.43 5.25 0.78
CA PHE A 110 -6.21 4.06 0.46
C PHE A 110 -5.57 2.85 1.11
N VAL A 111 -6.21 2.24 2.10
CA VAL A 111 -5.70 1.04 2.76
C VAL A 111 -6.14 -0.19 1.98
N LEU A 112 -5.18 -0.94 1.48
CA LEU A 112 -5.39 -2.16 0.73
C LEU A 112 -5.38 -3.38 1.65
N LYS A 113 -6.54 -4.04 1.80
CA LYS A 113 -6.63 -5.39 2.33
C LYS A 113 -6.42 -6.34 1.15
N TYR A 114 -5.17 -6.72 0.88
CA TYR A 114 -4.83 -7.61 -0.22
C TYR A 114 -5.01 -9.08 0.16
N ARG A 115 -5.25 -9.94 -0.83
CA ARG A 115 -5.34 -11.39 -0.64
C ARG A 115 -4.03 -11.94 -0.07
N LEU A 116 -4.16 -12.83 0.90
CA LEU A 116 -3.00 -13.56 1.40
C LEU A 116 -2.69 -14.76 0.48
N PRO A 117 -1.40 -14.97 0.10
CA PRO A 117 -1.03 -16.01 -0.84
C PRO A 117 -1.35 -17.41 -0.27
N SER A 118 -2.24 -18.14 -0.95
CA SER A 118 -2.60 -19.49 -0.59
C SER A 118 -2.93 -20.32 -1.83
N ASP A 119 -2.42 -21.54 -1.88
CA ASP A 119 -2.71 -22.50 -2.94
C ASP A 119 -4.16 -23.00 -2.87
N ASP A 120 -4.86 -22.77 -1.74
CA ASP A 120 -6.26 -23.17 -1.55
C ASP A 120 -7.23 -22.23 -2.30
N ILE A 121 -6.85 -20.98 -2.51
CA ILE A 121 -7.75 -19.94 -3.06
C ILE A 121 -7.25 -19.29 -4.36
N MET A 122 -6.03 -19.56 -4.79
CA MET A 122 -5.40 -18.97 -5.99
C MET A 122 -4.90 -20.05 -6.95
N GLU A 123 -5.01 -19.77 -8.26
CA GLU A 123 -4.36 -20.58 -9.28
C GLU A 123 -2.84 -20.44 -9.20
N ASP A 124 -2.36 -19.21 -9.05
CA ASP A 124 -0.96 -18.85 -8.78
C ASP A 124 -0.91 -17.86 -7.61
N LYS A 125 -0.53 -18.34 -6.42
CA LYS A 125 -0.46 -17.51 -5.23
C LYS A 125 0.67 -16.47 -5.29
N THR A 126 1.68 -16.70 -6.13
CA THR A 126 2.86 -15.83 -6.18
C THR A 126 2.52 -14.46 -6.76
N ILE A 127 1.50 -14.38 -7.64
CA ILE A 127 1.09 -13.13 -8.28
C ILE A 127 -0.13 -12.47 -7.61
N GLY A 128 -0.88 -13.18 -6.76
CA GLY A 128 -2.14 -12.68 -6.21
C GLY A 128 -2.03 -11.34 -5.48
N PRO A 129 -1.12 -11.17 -4.51
CA PRO A 129 -0.93 -9.88 -3.84
C PRO A 129 -0.52 -8.76 -4.80
N LEU A 130 0.40 -9.01 -5.75
CA LEU A 130 0.83 -8.04 -6.76
C LEU A 130 -0.35 -7.61 -7.64
N GLN A 131 -1.16 -8.55 -8.08
CA GLN A 131 -2.36 -8.27 -8.87
C GLN A 131 -3.33 -7.35 -8.12
N ASP A 132 -3.47 -7.54 -6.80
CA ASP A 132 -4.31 -6.67 -5.96
C ASP A 132 -3.70 -5.28 -5.80
N ALA A 133 -2.37 -5.15 -5.67
CA ALA A 133 -1.70 -3.85 -5.62
C ALA A 133 -1.85 -3.07 -6.94
N GLN A 134 -1.65 -3.73 -8.08
CA GLN A 134 -1.88 -3.15 -9.40
C GLN A 134 -3.32 -2.68 -9.58
N GLN A 135 -4.29 -3.50 -9.18
CA GLN A 135 -5.70 -3.15 -9.25
C GLN A 135 -6.03 -1.95 -8.36
N ALA A 136 -5.40 -1.84 -7.18
CA ALA A 136 -5.60 -0.69 -6.29
C ALA A 136 -5.09 0.60 -6.94
N ILE A 137 -3.86 0.61 -7.48
CA ILE A 137 -3.32 1.77 -8.20
C ILE A 137 -4.19 2.12 -9.40
N LEU A 138 -4.59 1.13 -10.21
CA LEU A 138 -5.48 1.32 -11.36
C LEU A 138 -6.82 1.94 -10.93
N MET A 139 -7.46 1.41 -9.89
CA MET A 139 -8.73 1.91 -9.37
C MET A 139 -8.61 3.36 -8.90
N VAL A 140 -7.56 3.70 -8.15
CA VAL A 140 -7.31 5.06 -7.67
C VAL A 140 -7.06 6.01 -8.85
N ARG A 141 -6.22 5.64 -9.80
CA ARG A 141 -5.86 6.46 -10.96
C ARG A 141 -7.05 6.70 -11.88
N LYS A 142 -7.82 5.65 -12.17
CA LYS A 142 -9.02 5.71 -13.02
C LYS A 142 -10.13 6.58 -12.42
N ASN A 143 -10.25 6.58 -11.11
CA ASN A 143 -11.28 7.35 -10.39
C ASN A 143 -10.72 8.59 -9.66
N ALA A 144 -9.55 9.07 -10.04
CA ALA A 144 -8.83 10.15 -9.36
C ALA A 144 -9.69 11.40 -9.15
N ALA A 145 -10.45 11.83 -10.17
CA ALA A 145 -11.35 12.98 -10.09
C ALA A 145 -12.44 12.83 -9.01
N LYS A 146 -12.92 11.59 -8.77
CA LYS A 146 -13.93 11.30 -7.74
C LYS A 146 -13.43 11.64 -6.33
N TRP A 147 -12.15 11.48 -6.09
CA TRP A 147 -11.50 11.68 -4.79
C TRP A 147 -10.69 12.98 -4.71
N GLY A 148 -10.75 13.84 -5.74
CA GLY A 148 -9.94 15.06 -5.80
C GLY A 148 -8.44 14.78 -5.90
N VAL A 149 -8.05 13.63 -6.45
CA VAL A 149 -6.66 13.18 -6.61
C VAL A 149 -6.13 13.58 -7.99
N ASN A 150 -4.86 13.97 -8.04
CA ASN A 150 -4.13 14.10 -9.29
C ASN A 150 -3.64 12.72 -9.75
N PRO A 151 -4.02 12.22 -10.94
CA PRO A 151 -3.64 10.88 -11.40
C PRO A 151 -2.12 10.67 -11.59
N ASN A 152 -1.33 11.74 -11.56
CA ASN A 152 0.13 11.73 -11.65
C ASN A 152 0.82 11.94 -10.28
N LYS A 153 0.08 11.84 -9.18
CA LYS A 153 0.59 11.96 -7.80
C LYS A 153 0.07 10.82 -6.92
N ILE A 154 0.15 9.58 -7.41
CA ILE A 154 -0.31 8.38 -6.72
C ILE A 154 0.89 7.50 -6.37
N GLY A 155 1.22 7.46 -5.08
CA GLY A 155 2.28 6.62 -4.55
C GLY A 155 1.78 5.32 -3.94
N ILE A 156 2.74 4.46 -3.59
CA ILE A 156 2.50 3.24 -2.82
C ILE A 156 3.38 3.26 -1.57
N ILE A 157 2.84 2.84 -0.44
CA ILE A 157 3.59 2.66 0.80
C ILE A 157 3.38 1.25 1.33
N GLY A 158 4.44 0.62 1.81
CA GLY A 158 4.35 -0.71 2.38
C GLY A 158 5.23 -0.93 3.59
N PHE A 159 4.76 -1.79 4.48
CA PHE A 159 5.39 -2.13 5.75
C PHE A 159 5.78 -3.60 5.77
N SER A 160 7.00 -3.95 6.18
CA SER A 160 7.43 -5.35 6.31
C SER A 160 7.15 -6.16 5.02
N ALA A 161 6.35 -7.21 5.07
CA ALA A 161 5.89 -7.96 3.88
C ALA A 161 5.03 -7.11 2.93
N GLY A 162 4.27 -6.13 3.44
CA GLY A 162 3.61 -5.11 2.60
C GLY A 162 4.62 -4.19 1.92
N GLY A 163 5.80 -3.99 2.52
CA GLY A 163 6.94 -3.34 1.88
C GLY A 163 7.52 -4.17 0.73
N HIS A 164 7.54 -5.49 0.88
CA HIS A 164 7.86 -6.39 -0.23
C HIS A 164 6.83 -6.23 -1.37
N LEU A 165 5.53 -6.25 -1.04
CA LEU A 165 4.47 -6.04 -2.04
C LEU A 165 4.60 -4.68 -2.75
N ALA A 166 4.81 -3.60 -1.99
CA ALA A 166 4.98 -2.26 -2.55
C ALA A 166 6.22 -2.16 -3.44
N SER A 167 7.35 -2.74 -3.03
CA SER A 167 8.58 -2.77 -3.85
C SER A 167 8.44 -3.69 -5.07
N THR A 168 7.68 -4.79 -4.96
CA THR A 168 7.34 -5.63 -6.12
C THR A 168 6.51 -4.84 -7.12
N GLU A 169 5.50 -4.09 -6.68
CA GLU A 169 4.73 -3.21 -7.57
C GLU A 169 5.62 -2.16 -8.24
N GLY A 170 6.52 -1.52 -7.48
CA GLY A 170 7.45 -0.52 -8.00
C GLY A 170 8.54 -1.05 -8.94
N THR A 171 8.74 -2.36 -9.02
CA THR A 171 9.76 -3.00 -9.86
C THR A 171 9.20 -3.89 -10.97
N HIS A 172 7.94 -4.32 -10.86
CA HIS A 172 7.28 -5.24 -11.81
C HIS A 172 6.07 -4.63 -12.52
N PHE A 173 5.87 -3.32 -12.44
CA PHE A 173 4.74 -2.62 -13.05
C PHE A 173 4.63 -2.80 -14.57
N ASP A 174 5.74 -3.14 -15.26
CA ASP A 174 5.73 -3.43 -16.70
C ASP A 174 5.02 -4.76 -17.02
N LYS A 175 4.93 -5.67 -16.04
CA LYS A 175 4.15 -6.91 -16.13
C LYS A 175 2.75 -6.64 -15.60
N VAL A 176 1.86 -6.10 -16.43
CA VAL A 176 0.48 -5.82 -16.04
C VAL A 176 -0.31 -7.12 -15.87
N LEU A 177 -0.85 -7.33 -14.66
CA LEU A 177 -1.61 -8.53 -14.27
C LEU A 177 -3.12 -8.27 -14.15
N VAL A 178 -3.55 -7.04 -14.39
CA VAL A 178 -4.95 -6.60 -14.29
C VAL A 178 -5.51 -6.28 -15.67
N ASP A 179 -6.81 -6.51 -15.84
CA ASP A 179 -7.49 -6.17 -17.10
C ASP A 179 -7.83 -4.68 -17.12
N ASP A 180 -7.18 -3.95 -18.00
CA ASP A 180 -7.47 -2.54 -18.25
C ASP A 180 -7.53 -2.23 -19.76
N LYS A 181 -8.74 -1.93 -20.24
CA LYS A 181 -8.99 -1.58 -21.66
C LYS A 181 -8.51 -0.17 -22.03
N ASP A 182 -8.27 0.67 -21.02
CA ASP A 182 -7.89 2.07 -21.21
C ASP A 182 -6.35 2.26 -21.18
N ASN A 183 -5.58 1.19 -20.96
CA ASN A 183 -4.11 1.19 -20.85
C ASN A 183 -3.59 2.20 -19.81
N ILE A 184 -4.27 2.32 -18.68
CA ILE A 184 -3.85 3.20 -17.59
C ILE A 184 -2.64 2.59 -16.88
N SER A 185 -1.60 3.39 -16.65
CA SER A 185 -0.40 2.92 -15.98
C SER A 185 -0.69 2.44 -14.56
N VAL A 186 -0.22 1.24 -14.21
CA VAL A 186 -0.24 0.71 -12.85
C VAL A 186 1.02 1.12 -12.06
N ARG A 187 2.04 1.71 -12.73
CA ARG A 187 3.26 2.18 -12.07
C ARG A 187 2.95 3.25 -11.02
N PRO A 188 3.36 3.09 -9.76
CA PRO A 188 3.28 4.16 -8.76
C PRO A 188 4.14 5.36 -9.16
N ASP A 189 3.73 6.59 -8.82
CA ASP A 189 4.52 7.78 -9.13
C ASP A 189 5.68 7.94 -8.15
N PHE A 190 5.55 7.43 -6.93
CA PHE A 190 6.58 7.34 -5.90
C PHE A 190 6.32 6.15 -4.96
N MET A 191 7.34 5.76 -4.20
CA MET A 191 7.29 4.59 -3.33
C MET A 191 7.87 4.90 -1.94
N MET A 192 7.25 4.37 -0.90
CA MET A 192 7.69 4.52 0.48
C MET A 192 7.72 3.14 1.15
N LEU A 193 8.85 2.78 1.75
CA LEU A 193 9.09 1.44 2.27
C LEU A 193 9.59 1.50 3.71
N LEU A 194 8.84 0.91 4.63
CA LEU A 194 9.10 0.92 6.06
C LEU A 194 9.50 -0.47 6.52
N TYR A 195 10.72 -0.59 7.04
CA TYR A 195 11.34 -1.87 7.43
C TYR A 195 10.97 -3.02 6.47
N PRO A 196 11.14 -2.77 5.15
CA PRO A 196 10.60 -3.65 4.13
C PRO A 196 11.34 -4.97 4.06
N VAL A 197 10.61 -6.06 3.83
CA VAL A 197 11.19 -7.23 3.20
C VAL A 197 11.51 -6.85 1.75
N ILE A 198 12.70 -7.18 1.27
CA ILE A 198 13.16 -6.86 -0.09
C ILE A 198 13.72 -8.09 -0.79
N SER A 199 14.69 -8.75 -0.14
CA SER A 199 15.40 -9.89 -0.71
C SER A 199 14.80 -11.20 -0.25
N PHE A 200 14.71 -12.15 -1.16
CA PHE A 200 14.42 -13.55 -0.83
C PHE A 200 15.67 -14.43 -0.85
N GLY A 201 16.85 -13.80 -0.88
CA GLY A 201 18.16 -14.40 -0.73
C GLY A 201 18.56 -14.67 0.73
N PRO A 202 19.85 -14.58 1.09
CA PRO A 202 20.36 -14.90 2.43
C PRO A 202 19.79 -14.01 3.56
N MET A 203 19.37 -12.77 3.24
CA MET A 203 18.80 -11.81 4.20
C MET A 203 17.27 -11.82 4.22
N ALA A 204 16.66 -12.89 3.70
CA ALA A 204 15.21 -12.99 3.61
C ALA A 204 14.55 -13.08 4.99
N HIS A 205 13.39 -12.43 5.12
CA HIS A 205 12.42 -12.85 6.12
C HIS A 205 11.79 -14.18 5.64
N VAL A 206 12.22 -15.29 6.21
CA VAL A 206 11.90 -16.65 5.74
C VAL A 206 10.39 -16.88 5.65
N GLY A 207 9.63 -16.44 6.66
CA GLY A 207 8.18 -16.58 6.68
C GLY A 207 7.49 -15.90 5.47
N SER A 208 7.87 -14.67 5.14
CA SER A 208 7.33 -13.96 3.97
C SER A 208 7.65 -14.68 2.67
N ARG A 209 8.89 -15.15 2.52
CA ARG A 209 9.32 -15.90 1.34
C ARG A 209 8.52 -17.19 1.18
N GLU A 210 8.42 -17.99 2.24
CA GLU A 210 7.73 -19.28 2.19
C GLU A 210 6.22 -19.13 1.93
N ASN A 211 5.59 -18.12 2.51
CA ASN A 211 4.19 -17.84 2.28
C ASN A 211 3.93 -17.46 0.82
N LEU A 212 4.75 -16.58 0.24
CA LEU A 212 4.55 -16.11 -1.13
C LEU A 212 4.95 -17.16 -2.18
N ILE A 213 6.17 -17.68 -2.09
CA ILE A 213 6.76 -18.51 -3.17
C ILE A 213 7.04 -19.97 -2.77
N GLY A 214 6.61 -20.36 -1.55
CA GLY A 214 6.78 -21.73 -1.07
C GLY A 214 8.12 -22.00 -0.38
N LYS A 215 8.23 -23.18 0.22
CA LYS A 215 9.42 -23.58 1.04
C LYS A 215 10.64 -23.93 0.20
N THR A 216 10.43 -24.44 -1.00
CA THR A 216 11.50 -24.93 -1.88
C THR A 216 11.37 -24.33 -3.28
N PRO A 217 11.42 -22.98 -3.41
CA PRO A 217 11.27 -22.32 -4.70
C PRO A 217 12.48 -22.57 -5.60
N ALA A 218 12.25 -22.56 -6.93
CA ALA A 218 13.34 -22.54 -7.87
C ALA A 218 14.15 -21.22 -7.77
N GLN A 219 15.44 -21.25 -8.10
CA GLN A 219 16.33 -20.08 -8.03
C GLN A 219 15.79 -18.90 -8.84
N ALA A 220 15.21 -19.14 -10.02
CA ALA A 220 14.61 -18.11 -10.84
C ALA A 220 13.47 -17.35 -10.13
N LEU A 221 12.69 -18.04 -9.28
CA LEU A 221 11.62 -17.42 -8.51
C LEU A 221 12.17 -16.62 -7.31
N LEU A 222 13.23 -17.12 -6.66
CA LEU A 222 13.98 -16.37 -5.65
C LEU A 222 14.53 -15.06 -6.23
N ASP A 223 15.12 -15.13 -7.42
CA ASP A 223 15.70 -13.96 -8.09
C ASP A 223 14.60 -12.99 -8.54
N LEU A 224 13.48 -13.50 -9.05
CA LEU A 224 12.34 -12.67 -9.48
C LEU A 224 11.74 -11.85 -8.33
N TYR A 225 11.59 -12.46 -7.14
CA TYR A 225 11.02 -11.80 -5.96
C TYR A 225 12.09 -11.24 -4.99
N SER A 226 13.35 -11.17 -5.41
CA SER A 226 14.39 -10.36 -4.77
C SER A 226 14.41 -8.99 -5.45
N ASN A 227 13.64 -8.05 -4.88
CA ASN A 227 13.30 -6.78 -5.55
C ASN A 227 14.52 -5.88 -5.80
N GLU A 228 15.60 -6.03 -5.01
CA GLU A 228 16.88 -5.37 -5.27
C GLU A 228 17.50 -5.75 -6.62
N LYS A 229 17.15 -6.92 -7.16
CA LYS A 229 17.62 -7.40 -8.46
C LYS A 229 16.74 -6.93 -9.64
N GLN A 230 15.58 -6.35 -9.36
CA GLN A 230 14.57 -5.99 -10.35
C GLN A 230 14.52 -4.48 -10.63
N ILE A 231 15.40 -3.70 -10.00
CA ILE A 231 15.43 -2.25 -10.16
C ILE A 231 15.92 -1.87 -11.55
N THR A 232 15.21 -0.94 -12.16
CA THR A 232 15.56 -0.31 -13.42
C THR A 232 15.56 1.21 -13.28
N ALA A 233 16.02 1.94 -14.30
CA ALA A 233 15.93 3.40 -14.32
C ALA A 233 14.49 3.94 -14.28
N ASN A 234 13.50 3.08 -14.54
CA ASN A 234 12.07 3.42 -14.49
C ASN A 234 11.42 3.11 -13.13
N THR A 235 12.15 2.51 -12.18
CA THR A 235 11.67 2.31 -10.81
C THR A 235 11.31 3.66 -10.18
N PRO A 236 10.19 3.79 -9.44
CA PRO A 236 9.77 5.06 -8.86
C PRO A 236 10.78 5.65 -7.87
N PRO A 237 10.85 7.00 -7.72
CA PRO A 237 11.55 7.62 -6.60
C PRO A 237 11.11 7.03 -5.28
N THR A 238 12.07 6.73 -4.39
CA THR A 238 11.81 5.90 -3.21
C THR A 238 12.27 6.57 -1.92
N PHE A 239 11.43 6.45 -0.88
CA PHE A 239 11.73 6.81 0.51
C PHE A 239 11.79 5.54 1.35
N LEU A 240 12.84 5.39 2.15
CA LEU A 240 13.11 4.20 2.98
C LEU A 240 13.26 4.55 4.46
N VAL A 241 12.68 3.76 5.33
CA VAL A 241 12.90 3.84 6.79
C VAL A 241 13.14 2.44 7.37
N HIS A 242 14.13 2.31 8.25
CA HIS A 242 14.43 1.05 8.93
C HIS A 242 14.98 1.31 10.35
N ALA A 243 15.13 0.27 11.15
CA ALA A 243 15.90 0.31 12.41
C ALA A 243 17.07 -0.68 12.34
N THR A 244 18.22 -0.28 12.89
CA THR A 244 19.45 -1.09 12.86
C THR A 244 19.29 -2.39 13.65
N ASP A 245 18.50 -2.35 14.73
CA ASP A 245 18.25 -3.47 15.65
C ASP A 245 17.07 -4.36 15.25
N ASP A 246 16.58 -4.25 13.99
CA ASP A 246 15.51 -5.11 13.48
C ASP A 246 16.00 -6.56 13.33
N ASN A 247 15.50 -7.44 14.21
CA ASN A 247 15.87 -8.87 14.24
C ASN A 247 14.92 -9.75 13.40
N ALA A 248 13.79 -9.22 12.90
CA ALA A 248 12.87 -9.96 12.06
C ALA A 248 13.19 -9.78 10.56
N VAL A 249 13.39 -8.53 10.15
CA VAL A 249 13.81 -8.16 8.80
C VAL A 249 15.12 -7.39 8.90
N PRO A 250 16.27 -8.02 8.62
CA PRO A 250 17.55 -7.33 8.73
C PRO A 250 17.61 -6.05 7.91
N VAL A 251 18.20 -4.99 8.49
CA VAL A 251 18.33 -3.67 7.85
C VAL A 251 19.03 -3.73 6.48
N GLN A 252 19.78 -4.79 6.22
CA GLN A 252 20.41 -5.09 4.93
C GLN A 252 19.39 -5.14 3.77
N ASN A 253 18.13 -5.47 4.04
CA ASN A 253 17.08 -5.41 3.02
C ASN A 253 16.96 -3.99 2.44
N SER A 254 16.84 -2.98 3.30
CA SER A 254 16.79 -1.58 2.88
C SER A 254 18.11 -1.10 2.27
N LEU A 255 19.25 -1.50 2.83
CA LEU A 255 20.57 -1.12 2.31
C LEU A 255 20.79 -1.65 0.89
N MET A 256 20.50 -2.93 0.64
CA MET A 256 20.62 -3.53 -0.71
C MET A 256 19.71 -2.85 -1.72
N PHE A 257 18.49 -2.51 -1.32
CA PHE A 257 17.55 -1.82 -2.21
C PHE A 257 18.00 -0.40 -2.51
N TYR A 258 18.48 0.33 -1.50
CA TYR A 258 19.06 1.67 -1.63
C TYR A 258 20.25 1.67 -2.61
N ASP A 259 21.21 0.76 -2.43
CA ASP A 259 22.38 0.64 -3.31
C ASP A 259 21.99 0.34 -4.76
N ALA A 260 21.01 -0.53 -4.95
CA ALA A 260 20.51 -0.87 -6.29
C ALA A 260 19.77 0.32 -6.95
N LEU A 261 19.02 1.12 -6.18
CA LEU A 261 18.40 2.37 -6.67
C LEU A 261 19.46 3.37 -7.11
N LEU A 262 20.51 3.58 -6.31
CA LEU A 262 21.64 4.45 -6.68
C LEU A 262 22.35 3.99 -7.96
N ALA A 263 22.61 2.69 -8.08
CA ALA A 263 23.26 2.11 -9.26
C ALA A 263 22.43 2.36 -10.55
N ASN A 264 21.11 2.40 -10.43
CA ASN A 264 20.18 2.67 -11.52
C ASN A 264 19.80 4.15 -11.66
N LYS A 265 20.43 5.06 -10.89
CA LYS A 265 20.20 6.52 -10.91
C LYS A 265 18.76 6.92 -10.55
N VAL A 266 18.09 6.09 -9.76
CA VAL A 266 16.77 6.39 -9.21
C VAL A 266 16.93 7.28 -7.98
N LYS A 267 16.10 8.32 -7.84
CA LYS A 267 16.09 9.18 -6.66
C LYS A 267 15.69 8.36 -5.43
N VAL A 268 16.48 8.44 -4.38
CA VAL A 268 16.22 7.73 -3.12
C VAL A 268 16.63 8.54 -1.92
N GLU A 269 15.84 8.49 -0.87
CA GLU A 269 16.16 9.00 0.46
C GLU A 269 15.94 7.89 1.49
N MET A 270 16.86 7.73 2.47
CA MET A 270 16.78 6.69 3.47
C MET A 270 17.12 7.21 4.85
N HIS A 271 16.31 6.81 5.83
CA HIS A 271 16.51 7.09 7.25
C HIS A 271 16.61 5.79 8.04
N ILE A 272 17.63 5.69 8.89
CA ILE A 272 17.86 4.51 9.74
C ILE A 272 17.88 4.96 11.18
N PHE A 273 16.93 4.44 11.98
CA PHE A 273 16.98 4.57 13.43
C PHE A 273 18.05 3.64 14.01
N GLU A 274 18.74 4.10 15.07
CA GLU A 274 19.67 3.25 15.83
C GLU A 274 18.93 2.04 16.42
N ALA A 275 17.76 2.27 17.00
CA ALA A 275 16.93 1.27 17.62
C ALA A 275 15.44 1.49 17.32
N GLY A 276 14.64 0.43 17.37
CA GLY A 276 13.21 0.44 17.12
C GLY A 276 12.64 -0.95 16.91
N GLY A 277 13.49 -1.91 16.60
CA GLY A 277 13.09 -3.26 16.26
C GLY A 277 12.24 -3.31 15.00
N HIS A 278 11.37 -4.32 14.91
CA HIS A 278 10.47 -4.51 13.78
C HIS A 278 9.03 -4.09 14.09
N GLY A 279 8.33 -3.59 13.07
CA GLY A 279 6.88 -3.39 13.16
C GLY A 279 6.46 -2.22 14.06
N PHE A 280 7.23 -1.13 14.14
CA PHE A 280 6.89 0.02 14.96
C PHE A 280 5.73 0.88 14.41
N GLY A 281 5.27 0.68 13.17
CA GLY A 281 4.19 1.45 12.57
C GLY A 281 4.53 2.94 12.45
N LEU A 282 3.62 3.80 12.92
CA LEU A 282 3.84 5.26 12.94
C LEU A 282 4.89 5.70 13.95
N ASP A 283 4.97 5.03 15.09
CA ASP A 283 5.68 5.51 16.26
C ASP A 283 6.78 4.55 16.67
N ASN A 284 8.03 4.91 16.39
CA ASN A 284 9.17 4.22 16.97
C ASN A 284 9.29 4.57 18.45
N PRO A 285 9.08 3.60 19.39
CA PRO A 285 9.09 3.90 20.82
C PRO A 285 10.49 4.23 21.37
N LYS A 286 11.54 4.04 20.56
CA LYS A 286 12.95 4.32 20.91
C LYS A 286 13.45 5.66 20.39
N SER A 287 12.65 6.40 19.61
CA SER A 287 13.02 7.70 19.07
C SER A 287 11.93 8.74 19.29
N LYS A 288 12.33 10.00 19.45
CA LYS A 288 11.42 11.15 19.42
C LYS A 288 11.10 11.59 18.00
N ASP A 289 11.97 11.25 17.06
CA ASP A 289 11.79 11.59 15.66
C ASP A 289 10.65 10.78 15.04
N LYS A 290 9.90 11.44 14.19
CA LYS A 290 8.74 10.85 13.51
C LYS A 290 9.06 10.68 12.03
N TRP A 291 9.16 9.45 11.55
CA TRP A 291 9.42 9.18 10.15
C TRP A 291 8.38 9.82 9.21
N ILE A 292 7.15 9.98 9.67
CA ILE A 292 6.07 10.59 8.88
C ILE A 292 6.36 12.07 8.56
N GLU A 293 7.07 12.79 9.45
CA GLU A 293 7.51 14.17 9.19
C GLU A 293 8.64 14.20 8.16
N TRP A 294 9.58 13.27 8.22
CA TRP A 294 10.62 13.12 7.19
C TRP A 294 9.99 12.79 5.83
N CYS A 295 9.03 11.85 5.82
CA CYS A 295 8.28 11.49 4.64
C CYS A 295 7.53 12.68 4.03
N LYS A 296 6.84 13.48 4.85
CA LYS A 296 6.17 14.71 4.43
C LYS A 296 7.15 15.68 3.78
N ASN A 297 8.31 15.94 4.42
CA ASN A 297 9.34 16.83 3.87
C ASN A 297 9.89 16.30 2.54
N TRP A 298 10.12 15.00 2.43
CA TRP A 298 10.53 14.35 1.19
C TRP A 298 9.48 14.49 0.08
N MET A 299 8.21 14.31 0.41
CA MET A 299 7.10 14.48 -0.55
C MET A 299 7.03 15.93 -1.05
N ASP A 300 7.15 16.91 -0.16
CA ASP A 300 7.16 18.35 -0.51
C ASP A 300 8.36 18.70 -1.41
N ALA A 301 9.57 18.30 -1.02
CA ALA A 301 10.79 18.54 -1.78
C ALA A 301 10.79 17.95 -3.19
N ASN A 302 9.99 16.88 -3.42
CA ASN A 302 9.83 16.25 -4.74
C ASN A 302 8.57 16.73 -5.50
N GLY A 303 7.80 17.68 -4.95
CA GLY A 303 6.61 18.26 -5.59
C GLY A 303 5.38 17.36 -5.57
N TRP A 304 5.34 16.39 -4.64
CA TRP A 304 4.16 15.53 -4.46
C TRP A 304 3.05 16.21 -3.65
N LEU A 305 3.39 17.08 -2.68
CA LEU A 305 2.43 17.86 -1.88
C LEU A 305 1.99 19.16 -2.57
#